data_0c91036962773c7d9125694f66c7a304
#
_entry.id   0c91036962773c7d9125694f66c7a304
#
_cell.length_a   1.000
_cell.length_b   1.000
_cell.length_c   1.000
_cell.angle_alpha   90.00
_cell.angle_beta   90.00
_cell.angle_gamma   90.00
#
_symmetry.space_group_name_H-M   'P 1'
#
loop_
_entity.id
_entity.type
_entity.pdbx_description
1 polymer ?
#
loop_
_entity_poly.entity_id
_entity_poly.type
_entity_poly.pdbx_seq_one_letter_code
_entity_poly.pdbx_strand_id
1 'polypeptide(L)'
;MSELRINNITDRAGSSGPIIAGVSTVTSTSHMVMPSGPTEMRGGRGRGVILNQSAPGLTTQNDFITIATTGNSQDFGNQRVARYSKGGFASSTRGFDAGGSTPSFETDIEYVTISSQGGGNDFGDLSLA
;
A
#
# COMPACT_ATOMS: atom_id res chain seq x y z
N MET A 1 9.92 -34.97 -18.84
CA MET A 1 9.91 -34.11 -17.61
C MET A 1 9.68 -35.00 -16.41
N SER A 2 10.46 -34.84 -15.35
CA SER A 2 10.25 -35.59 -14.10
C SER A 2 9.31 -34.77 -13.21
N GLU A 3 8.25 -35.39 -12.74
CA GLU A 3 7.26 -34.78 -11.85
C GLU A 3 7.27 -35.51 -10.50
N LEU A 4 7.35 -34.76 -9.41
CA LEU A 4 7.24 -35.29 -8.06
C LEU A 4 5.83 -34.94 -7.51
N ARG A 5 5.03 -35.98 -7.25
CA ARG A 5 3.69 -35.83 -6.65
C ARG A 5 3.72 -36.33 -5.23
N ILE A 6 3.55 -35.44 -4.27
CA ILE A 6 3.53 -35.77 -2.84
C ILE A 6 2.42 -34.96 -2.15
N ASN A 7 1.82 -35.54 -1.14
CA ASN A 7 0.75 -34.85 -0.39
C ASN A 7 1.32 -33.90 0.67
N ASN A 8 2.41 -34.30 1.32
CA ASN A 8 3.06 -33.50 2.35
C ASN A 8 4.58 -33.56 2.23
N ILE A 9 5.24 -32.45 2.45
CA ILE A 9 6.68 -32.35 2.59
C ILE A 9 6.97 -31.77 3.97
N THR A 10 7.60 -32.55 4.82
CA THR A 10 8.01 -32.14 6.17
C THR A 10 9.47 -32.48 6.38
N ASP A 11 10.05 -31.96 7.46
CA ASP A 11 11.35 -32.42 7.93
C ASP A 11 11.29 -33.88 8.41
N ARG A 12 12.43 -34.47 8.71
CA ARG A 12 12.52 -35.86 9.19
C ARG A 12 11.74 -36.10 10.48
N ALA A 13 11.56 -35.10 11.30
CA ALA A 13 10.80 -35.18 12.55
C ALA A 13 9.28 -34.95 12.36
N GLY A 14 8.86 -34.53 11.17
CA GLY A 14 7.46 -34.24 10.87
C GLY A 14 6.95 -32.94 11.52
N SER A 15 7.83 -32.13 12.08
CA SER A 15 7.50 -30.97 12.89
C SER A 15 7.62 -29.63 12.15
N SER A 16 8.35 -29.58 11.07
CA SER A 16 8.53 -28.38 10.26
C SER A 16 8.41 -28.64 8.77
N GLY A 17 8.06 -27.60 8.02
CA GLY A 17 8.03 -27.65 6.57
C GLY A 17 9.44 -27.55 5.95
N PRO A 18 9.57 -27.80 4.65
CA PRO A 18 10.85 -27.72 3.96
C PRO A 18 11.36 -26.28 3.88
N ILE A 19 12.68 -26.15 3.95
CA ILE A 19 13.35 -24.90 3.59
C ILE A 19 13.57 -24.91 2.08
N ILE A 20 12.91 -23.99 1.37
CA ILE A 20 13.07 -23.84 -0.08
C ILE A 20 14.03 -22.69 -0.31
N ALA A 21 15.27 -23.02 -0.70
CA ALA A 21 16.29 -22.03 -1.07
C ALA A 21 16.18 -21.71 -2.56
N GLY A 22 16.18 -20.42 -2.89
CA GLY A 22 16.12 -19.95 -4.28
C GLY A 22 14.74 -19.44 -4.71
N VAL A 23 14.48 -19.43 -6.01
CA VAL A 23 13.24 -18.93 -6.60
C VAL A 23 12.26 -20.07 -6.78
N SER A 24 11.09 -19.95 -6.14
CA SER A 24 9.98 -20.88 -6.32
C SER A 24 8.90 -20.25 -7.21
N THR A 25 8.52 -20.92 -8.28
CA THR A 25 7.43 -20.52 -9.16
C THR A 25 6.18 -21.31 -8.85
N VAL A 26 5.11 -20.64 -8.47
CA VAL A 26 3.79 -21.24 -8.31
C VAL A 26 2.97 -20.90 -9.55
N THR A 27 2.71 -21.91 -10.39
CA THR A 27 2.02 -21.74 -11.70
C THR A 27 0.59 -22.24 -11.69
N SER A 28 -0.07 -22.22 -10.55
CA SER A 28 -1.43 -22.72 -10.41
C SER A 28 -2.39 -21.59 -10.06
N THR A 29 -3.66 -21.81 -10.27
CA THR A 29 -4.75 -21.01 -9.70
C THR A 29 -4.77 -21.05 -8.16
N SER A 30 -3.99 -21.92 -7.56
CA SER A 30 -3.78 -21.99 -6.10
C SER A 30 -2.61 -21.09 -5.72
N HIS A 31 -2.83 -20.23 -4.76
CA HIS A 31 -1.78 -19.36 -4.21
C HIS A 31 -1.01 -20.09 -3.11
N MET A 32 0.28 -19.81 -3.04
CA MET A 32 1.10 -20.30 -1.95
C MET A 32 0.77 -19.48 -0.68
N VAL A 33 0.25 -20.12 0.33
CA VAL A 33 0.03 -19.49 1.64
C VAL A 33 1.32 -19.63 2.45
N MET A 34 1.93 -18.49 2.76
CA MET A 34 3.12 -18.44 3.60
C MET A 34 2.72 -18.44 5.08
N PRO A 35 3.33 -19.30 5.91
CA PRO A 35 2.92 -19.43 7.32
C PRO A 35 3.18 -18.21 8.21
N SER A 36 3.96 -17.26 7.75
CA SER A 36 4.39 -16.12 8.55
C SER A 36 3.72 -14.82 8.12
N GLY A 37 2.59 -14.51 8.72
CA GLY A 37 1.92 -13.23 8.65
C GLY A 37 1.01 -13.03 7.45
N PRO A 38 0.10 -12.08 7.54
CA PRO A 38 -0.88 -11.80 6.51
C PRO A 38 -0.20 -11.25 5.25
N THR A 39 -0.28 -12.00 4.17
CA THR A 39 0.31 -11.63 2.86
C THR A 39 -0.38 -10.42 2.23
N GLU A 40 -1.61 -10.20 2.57
CA GLU A 40 -2.42 -9.05 2.15
C GLU A 40 -1.87 -7.69 2.63
N MET A 41 -1.16 -7.68 3.77
CA MET A 41 -0.55 -6.46 4.31
C MET A 41 0.72 -6.02 3.55
N ARG A 42 1.22 -6.83 2.64
CA ARG A 42 2.47 -6.54 1.93
C ARG A 42 2.36 -5.49 0.85
N GLY A 43 1.18 -5.29 0.29
CA GLY A 43 0.93 -4.25 -0.71
C GLY A 43 1.27 -2.85 -0.20
N GLY A 44 0.84 -2.53 1.00
CA GLY A 44 1.11 -1.24 1.66
C GLY A 44 2.35 -1.23 2.54
N ARG A 45 3.06 -2.34 2.71
CA ARG A 45 4.23 -2.49 3.62
C ARG A 45 3.97 -2.06 5.06
N GLY A 46 2.73 -2.17 5.54
CA GLY A 46 2.35 -1.73 6.88
C GLY A 46 2.51 -0.23 7.12
N ARG A 47 2.33 0.57 6.09
CA ARG A 47 2.38 2.04 6.16
C ARG A 47 1.00 2.64 6.35
N GLY A 48 0.91 3.65 7.18
CA GLY A 48 -0.18 4.61 7.20
C GLY A 48 0.27 5.87 6.49
N VAL A 49 -0.42 6.29 5.43
CA VAL A 49 -0.08 7.50 4.68
C VAL A 49 -1.04 8.62 5.06
N ILE A 50 -0.49 9.78 5.35
CA ILE A 50 -1.20 11.00 5.70
C ILE A 50 -1.08 11.94 4.50
N LEU A 51 -2.20 12.17 3.85
CA LEU A 51 -2.24 12.96 2.62
C LEU A 51 -2.59 14.41 2.94
N ASN A 52 -1.69 15.32 2.62
CA ASN A 52 -1.77 16.76 2.85
C ASN A 52 -1.96 17.17 4.32
N GLN A 53 -1.31 18.24 4.65
CA GLN A 53 -1.47 18.94 5.92
C GLN A 53 -1.92 20.37 5.65
N SER A 54 -2.69 20.94 6.58
CA SER A 54 -3.20 22.31 6.45
C SER A 54 -2.68 23.28 7.50
N ALA A 55 -1.79 22.86 8.39
CA ALA A 55 -1.19 23.70 9.40
C ALA A 55 0.34 23.61 9.37
N PRO A 56 1.07 24.74 9.42
CA PRO A 56 0.62 26.14 9.59
C PRO A 56 0.05 26.80 8.33
N GLY A 57 0.02 26.10 7.21
CA GLY A 57 -0.53 26.53 5.93
C GLY A 57 -0.83 25.32 5.06
N LEU A 58 -1.56 25.54 3.97
CA LEU A 58 -1.87 24.49 3.01
C LEU A 58 -0.59 24.03 2.32
N THR A 59 -0.33 22.73 2.34
CA THR A 59 0.88 22.12 1.76
C THR A 59 0.54 20.91 0.90
N THR A 60 1.38 20.61 -0.06
CA THR A 60 1.30 19.38 -0.86
C THR A 60 1.97 18.19 -0.19
N GLN A 61 2.72 18.39 0.88
CA GLN A 61 3.50 17.36 1.53
C GLN A 61 2.61 16.22 2.07
N ASN A 62 2.99 15.01 1.79
CA ASN A 62 2.43 13.81 2.36
C ASN A 62 3.45 13.17 3.30
N ASP A 63 2.97 12.65 4.41
CA ASP A 63 3.78 11.93 5.37
C ASP A 63 3.33 10.48 5.48
N PHE A 64 4.18 9.62 5.99
CA PHE A 64 3.81 8.27 6.36
C PHE A 64 4.35 7.87 7.73
N ILE A 65 3.70 6.91 8.32
CA ILE A 65 4.16 6.20 9.52
C ILE A 65 4.27 4.71 9.22
N THR A 66 5.18 4.02 9.89
CA THR A 66 5.22 2.55 9.90
C THR A 66 4.34 2.06 11.04
N ILE A 67 3.21 1.41 10.73
CA ILE A 67 2.19 1.05 11.72
C ILE A 67 2.73 0.09 12.79
N ALA A 68 3.65 -0.79 12.42
CA ALA A 68 4.22 -1.80 13.32
C ALA A 68 5.28 -1.26 14.30
N THR A 69 5.72 -0.01 14.16
CA THR A 69 6.77 0.58 14.97
C THR A 69 6.33 1.93 15.53
N THR A 70 6.85 2.29 16.70
CA THR A 70 6.72 3.65 17.23
C THR A 70 7.70 4.59 16.51
N GLY A 71 7.33 5.85 16.35
CA GLY A 71 8.18 6.88 15.73
C GLY A 71 7.39 8.03 15.16
N ASN A 72 8.10 9.05 14.71
CA ASN A 72 7.52 10.19 14.03
C ASN A 72 7.19 9.84 12.58
N SER A 73 6.33 10.65 11.96
CA SER A 73 6.10 10.59 10.53
C SER A 73 7.37 10.91 9.75
N GLN A 74 7.44 10.37 8.55
CA GLN A 74 8.51 10.59 7.58
C GLN A 74 7.90 11.09 6.29
N ASP A 75 8.69 11.85 5.53
CA ASP A 75 8.27 12.34 4.22
C ASP A 75 7.94 11.18 3.27
N PHE A 76 6.77 11.24 2.67
CA PHE A 76 6.33 10.28 1.65
C PHE A 76 6.50 10.83 0.23
N GLY A 77 6.42 12.13 0.05
CA GLY A 77 6.40 12.85 -1.22
C GLY A 77 5.30 13.89 -1.25
N ASN A 78 5.02 14.44 -2.42
CA ASN A 78 4.07 15.55 -2.57
C ASN A 78 2.88 15.19 -3.44
N GLN A 79 1.71 15.70 -3.10
CA GLN A 79 0.57 15.71 -4.01
C GLN A 79 0.72 16.78 -5.08
N ARG A 80 -0.08 16.67 -6.13
CA ARG A 80 -0.09 17.64 -7.24
C ARG A 80 -0.63 19.00 -6.80
N VAL A 81 -1.69 18.97 -6.00
CA VAL A 81 -2.37 20.19 -5.54
C VAL A 81 -2.62 20.14 -4.04
N ALA A 82 -2.31 21.23 -3.35
CA ALA A 82 -2.62 21.39 -1.94
C ALA A 82 -4.10 21.71 -1.76
N ARG A 83 -4.84 20.85 -1.04
CA ARG A 83 -6.30 20.97 -0.84
C ARG A 83 -6.67 20.61 0.58
N TYR A 84 -7.73 21.19 1.10
CA TYR A 84 -8.32 20.82 2.40
C TYR A 84 -9.72 20.21 2.21
N SER A 85 -10.25 19.60 3.26
CA SER A 85 -11.60 18.97 3.25
C SER A 85 -11.81 17.93 2.17
N LYS A 86 -10.81 17.07 1.95
CA LYS A 86 -10.84 15.98 0.98
C LYS A 86 -11.44 14.71 1.56
N GLY A 87 -12.02 13.88 0.71
CA GLY A 87 -12.36 12.50 1.03
C GLY A 87 -11.15 11.58 0.85
N GLY A 88 -10.83 10.75 1.84
CA GLY A 88 -9.74 9.78 1.76
C GLY A 88 -10.25 8.35 1.77
N PHE A 89 -9.69 7.49 0.92
CA PHE A 89 -9.95 6.06 0.90
C PHE A 89 -8.72 5.29 0.42
N ALA A 90 -8.68 3.99 0.58
CA ALA A 90 -7.53 3.20 0.20
C ALA A 90 -7.90 1.79 -0.27
N SER A 91 -7.05 1.22 -1.10
CA SER A 91 -6.96 -0.20 -1.36
C SER A 91 -5.75 -0.79 -0.61
N SER A 92 -5.44 -2.07 -0.82
CA SER A 92 -4.24 -2.70 -0.28
C SER A 92 -2.93 -2.13 -0.83
N THR A 93 -2.96 -1.43 -1.96
CA THR A 93 -1.76 -0.94 -2.67
C THR A 93 -1.74 0.56 -2.89
N ARG A 94 -2.88 1.23 -2.92
CA ARG A 94 -3.02 2.65 -3.22
C ARG A 94 -3.81 3.39 -2.15
N GLY A 95 -3.33 4.57 -1.78
CA GLY A 95 -4.07 5.57 -1.02
C GLY A 95 -4.62 6.62 -1.98
N PHE A 96 -5.86 7.02 -1.80
CA PHE A 96 -6.55 8.01 -2.63
C PHE A 96 -7.03 9.18 -1.80
N ASP A 97 -7.09 10.33 -2.44
CA ASP A 97 -7.90 11.45 -2.01
C ASP A 97 -8.74 11.99 -3.16
N ALA A 98 -9.88 12.55 -2.84
CA ALA A 98 -10.82 13.02 -3.82
C ALA A 98 -11.47 14.33 -3.40
N GLY A 99 -11.67 15.22 -4.36
CA GLY A 99 -12.31 16.51 -4.16
C GLY A 99 -11.52 17.43 -3.25
N GLY A 100 -12.22 18.19 -2.45
CA GLY A 100 -11.65 19.19 -1.54
C GLY A 100 -11.79 20.60 -2.07
N SER A 101 -11.04 21.53 -1.48
CA SER A 101 -11.12 22.94 -1.83
C SER A 101 -9.78 23.64 -1.79
N THR A 102 -9.53 24.58 -2.75
CA THR A 102 -8.35 25.44 -2.79
C THR A 102 -8.46 26.62 -3.79
N PRO A 103 -9.00 27.75 -3.51
CA PRO A 103 -10.10 28.10 -2.59
C PRO A 103 -11.47 27.62 -3.10
N SER A 104 -11.56 27.20 -4.37
CA SER A 104 -12.77 26.65 -4.98
C SER A 104 -12.89 25.16 -4.71
N PHE A 105 -14.06 24.59 -4.88
CA PHE A 105 -14.24 23.14 -4.87
C PHE A 105 -13.56 22.53 -6.08
N GLU A 106 -12.93 21.37 -5.85
CA GLU A 106 -12.16 20.66 -6.85
C GLU A 106 -12.79 19.27 -7.10
N THR A 107 -12.66 18.80 -8.34
CA THR A 107 -13.14 17.47 -8.75
C THR A 107 -12.05 16.42 -8.77
N ASP A 108 -10.79 16.82 -8.73
CA ASP A 108 -9.65 15.91 -8.87
C ASP A 108 -9.70 14.72 -7.91
N ILE A 109 -9.36 13.55 -8.42
CA ILE A 109 -9.03 12.36 -7.64
C ILE A 109 -7.56 12.06 -7.87
N GLU A 110 -6.78 12.04 -6.80
CA GLU A 110 -5.36 11.67 -6.84
C GLU A 110 -5.11 10.37 -6.09
N TYR A 111 -4.04 9.68 -6.44
CA TYR A 111 -3.60 8.50 -5.69
C TYR A 111 -2.08 8.47 -5.51
N VAL A 112 -1.67 7.79 -4.46
CA VAL A 112 -0.28 7.40 -4.20
C VAL A 112 -0.15 5.89 -4.10
N THR A 113 0.99 5.34 -4.50
CA THR A 113 1.29 3.92 -4.29
C THR A 113 1.93 3.73 -2.92
N ILE A 114 1.23 3.07 -1.99
CA ILE A 114 1.63 2.98 -0.57
C ILE A 114 2.99 2.29 -0.40
N SER A 115 3.31 1.29 -1.22
CA SER A 115 4.54 0.51 -1.10
C SER A 115 5.79 1.24 -1.59
N SER A 116 5.66 2.22 -2.45
CA SER A 116 6.75 3.08 -2.92
C SER A 116 6.52 4.50 -2.43
N GLN A 117 7.57 5.19 -2.04
CA GLN A 117 7.49 6.63 -1.82
C GLN A 117 7.36 7.35 -3.16
N GLY A 118 6.72 8.52 -3.16
CA GLY A 118 6.58 9.33 -4.37
C GLY A 118 5.38 10.26 -4.32
N GLY A 119 5.26 11.08 -5.35
CA GLY A 119 4.19 12.06 -5.47
C GLY A 119 2.84 11.48 -5.85
N GLY A 120 1.81 12.29 -5.74
CA GLY A 120 0.47 12.01 -6.19
C GLY A 120 0.40 11.86 -7.71
N ASN A 121 -0.42 10.93 -8.15
CA ASN A 121 -0.73 10.68 -9.55
C ASN A 121 -2.21 10.98 -9.79
N ASP A 122 -2.49 11.47 -10.97
CA ASP A 122 -3.86 11.67 -11.40
C ASP A 122 -4.59 10.33 -11.58
N PHE A 123 -5.81 10.26 -11.06
CA PHE A 123 -6.69 9.12 -11.24
C PHE A 123 -7.89 9.48 -12.13
N GLY A 124 -8.31 10.74 -12.12
CA GLY A 124 -9.48 11.26 -12.82
C GLY A 124 -10.28 12.22 -11.95
N ASP A 125 -11.52 12.46 -12.30
CA ASP A 125 -12.36 13.48 -11.69
C ASP A 125 -13.65 12.93 -11.11
N LEU A 126 -14.16 13.60 -10.08
CA LEU A 126 -15.54 13.46 -9.63
C LEU A 126 -16.50 14.07 -10.68
N SER A 127 -17.68 13.51 -10.80
CA SER A 127 -18.69 14.02 -11.73
C SER A 127 -19.24 15.41 -11.36
N LEU A 128 -19.09 15.79 -10.10
CA LEU A 128 -19.49 17.07 -9.52
C LEU A 128 -18.54 17.44 -8.37
N ALA A 129 -18.22 18.73 -8.23
CA ALA A 129 -17.45 19.29 -7.12
C ALA A 129 -18.37 19.66 -5.95
#